data_2ce2466b090c32377c3fe4ed37271b6c
#
_entry.id   2ce2466b090c32377c3fe4ed37271b6c
#
_cell.length_a   1.000
_cell.length_b   1.000
_cell.length_c   1.000
_cell.angle_alpha   90.00
_cell.angle_beta   90.00
_cell.angle_gamma   90.00
#
_symmetry.space_group_name_H-M   'P 1'
#
loop_
_entity.id
_entity.type
_entity.pdbx_description
1 polymer ?
#
loop_
_entity_poly.entity_id
_entity_poly.type
_entity_poly.pdbx_seq_one_letter_code
_entity_poly.pdbx_strand_id
1 'polypeptide(L)' 'YVEHRRQRDDAILAVLVSESLTSEAIVAHVYSGLDDRLKAAAAESVIAHLIKLEVEGKVVRCEEGSDVEWSCS' A
#
# COMPACT_ATOMS: atom_id res chain seq x y z
N TYR A 1 7.63 13.89 11.60
CA TYR A 1 8.04 12.66 10.90
C TYR A 1 7.09 11.50 11.18
N VAL A 2 6.79 11.27 12.45
CA VAL A 2 5.87 10.19 12.85
C VAL A 2 4.46 10.43 12.31
N GLU A 3 4.01 11.68 12.27
CA GLU A 3 2.71 12.02 11.70
C GLU A 3 2.62 11.69 10.22
N HIS A 4 3.68 11.93 9.46
CA HIS A 4 3.70 11.61 8.02
C HIS A 4 3.57 10.12 7.77
N ARG A 5 4.22 9.31 8.60
CA ARG A 5 4.13 7.86 8.48
C ARG A 5 2.72 7.38 8.81
N ARG A 6 2.11 7.93 9.87
CA ARG A 6 0.73 7.58 10.26
C ARG A 6 -0.26 7.99 9.18
N GLN A 7 -0.11 9.18 8.61
CA GLN A 7 -0.97 9.63 7.52
C GLN A 7 -0.87 8.70 6.32
N ARG A 8 0.32 8.23 6.02
CA ARG A 8 0.52 7.32 4.91
C ARG A 8 -0.11 5.96 5.17
N ASP A 9 0.07 5.42 6.36
CA ASP A 9 -0.58 4.17 6.75
C ASP A 9 -2.10 4.30 6.66
N ASP A 10 -2.65 5.40 7.16
CA ASP A 10 -4.09 5.65 7.10
C ASP A 10 -4.59 5.76 5.66
N ALA A 11 -3.82 6.41 4.77
CA ALA A 11 -4.18 6.53 3.37
C ALA A 11 -4.22 5.16 2.69
N ILE A 12 -3.24 4.31 2.98
CA ILE A 12 -3.18 2.95 2.44
C ILE A 12 -4.38 2.15 2.93
N LEU A 13 -4.66 2.20 4.22
CA LEU A 13 -5.79 1.47 4.80
C LEU A 13 -7.12 1.95 4.24
N ALA A 14 -7.27 3.26 4.05
CA ALA A 14 -8.50 3.83 3.50
C ALA A 14 -8.78 3.32 2.09
N VAL A 15 -7.74 3.16 1.28
CA VAL A 15 -7.88 2.63 -0.08
C VAL A 15 -8.27 1.14 -0.04
N LEU A 16 -7.72 0.39 0.90
CA LEU A 16 -7.95 -1.06 0.99
C LEU A 16 -9.29 -1.43 1.63
N VAL A 17 -9.96 -0.48 2.28
CA VAL A 17 -11.26 -0.74 2.91
C VAL A 17 -12.31 -1.17 1.89
N SER A 18 -12.27 -0.57 0.69
CA SER A 18 -13.30 -0.82 -0.33
C SER A 18 -12.98 -1.96 -1.27
N GLU A 19 -11.69 -2.28 -1.46
CA GLU A 19 -11.31 -3.36 -2.39
C GLU A 19 -9.88 -3.82 -2.15
N SER A 20 -9.58 -5.02 -2.66
CA SER A 20 -8.20 -5.53 -2.66
C SER A 20 -7.43 -4.89 -3.82
N LEU A 21 -6.20 -4.50 -3.57
CA LEU A 21 -5.38 -3.82 -4.57
C LEU A 21 -3.96 -4.36 -4.56
N THR A 22 -3.32 -4.32 -5.73
CA THR A 22 -1.89 -4.59 -5.83
C THR A 22 -1.11 -3.37 -5.31
N SER A 23 0.18 -3.56 -5.02
CA SER A 23 1.01 -2.45 -4.56
C SER A 23 1.06 -1.33 -5.60
N GLU A 24 1.07 -1.67 -6.88
CA GLU A 24 1.08 -0.68 -7.96
C GLU A 24 -0.20 0.15 -7.96
N ALA A 25 -1.34 -0.50 -7.77
CA ALA A 25 -2.63 0.20 -7.70
C ALA A 25 -2.68 1.10 -6.47
N ILE A 26 -2.15 0.65 -5.35
CA ILE A 26 -2.07 1.47 -4.12
C ILE A 26 -1.23 2.71 -4.37
N VAL A 27 -0.08 2.55 -5.05
CA VAL A 27 0.77 3.70 -5.39
C VAL A 27 0.00 4.71 -6.23
N ALA A 28 -0.78 4.24 -7.21
CA ALA A 28 -1.56 5.12 -8.06
C ALA A 28 -2.60 5.93 -7.27
N HIS A 29 -3.16 5.34 -6.22
CA HIS A 29 -4.14 6.03 -5.38
C HIS A 29 -3.49 6.98 -4.37
N VAL A 30 -2.42 6.55 -3.74
CA VAL A 30 -1.78 7.29 -2.64
C VAL A 30 -0.86 8.39 -3.17
N TYR A 31 -0.20 8.13 -4.29
CA TYR A 31 0.78 9.04 -4.89
C TYR A 31 0.33 9.48 -6.27
N SER A 32 -0.88 10.02 -6.38
CA SER A 32 -1.39 10.50 -7.67
C SER A 32 -0.51 11.63 -8.21
N GLY A 33 -0.22 11.60 -9.51
CA GLY A 33 0.60 12.61 -10.15
C GLY A 33 2.11 12.42 -10.00
N LEU A 34 2.53 11.27 -9.50
CA LEU A 34 3.94 10.98 -9.30
C LEU A 34 4.64 10.71 -10.64
N ASP A 35 5.85 11.24 -10.79
CA ASP A 35 6.70 10.99 -11.96
C ASP A 35 7.02 9.50 -12.05
N ASP A 36 7.04 8.97 -13.27
CA ASP A 36 7.33 7.55 -13.52
C ASP A 36 8.66 7.11 -12.91
N ARG A 37 9.66 8.00 -12.88
CA ARG A 37 10.95 7.69 -12.31
C ARG A 37 10.90 7.45 -10.81
N LEU A 38 9.89 7.99 -10.15
CA LEU A 38 9.72 7.87 -8.71
C LEU A 38 8.75 6.75 -8.31
N LYS A 39 8.05 6.17 -9.28
CA LYS A 39 7.06 5.13 -9.00
C LYS A 39 7.67 3.88 -8.37
N ALA A 40 8.85 3.49 -8.82
CA ALA A 40 9.51 2.30 -8.27
C ALA A 40 9.86 2.50 -6.79
N ALA A 41 10.41 3.67 -6.45
CA ALA A 41 10.73 4.00 -5.07
C ALA A 41 9.48 4.09 -4.22
N ALA A 42 8.40 4.68 -4.76
CA ALA A 42 7.13 4.77 -4.07
C ALA A 42 6.54 3.37 -3.81
N ALA A 43 6.64 2.48 -4.79
CA ALA A 43 6.17 1.11 -4.64
C ALA A 43 6.92 0.38 -3.53
N GLU A 44 8.23 0.55 -3.45
CA GLU A 44 9.02 -0.05 -2.38
C GLU A 44 8.59 0.49 -1.01
N SER A 45 8.34 1.79 -0.92
CA SER A 45 7.87 2.41 0.31
C SER A 45 6.51 1.86 0.72
N VAL A 46 5.58 1.74 -0.24
CA VAL A 46 4.26 1.17 0.01
C VAL A 46 4.36 -0.27 0.49
N ILE A 47 5.20 -1.07 -0.15
CA ILE A 47 5.39 -2.47 0.24
C ILE A 47 5.91 -2.55 1.68
N ALA A 48 6.87 -1.70 2.04
CA ALA A 48 7.39 -1.68 3.41
C ALA A 48 6.29 -1.36 4.42
N HIS A 49 5.43 -0.39 4.12
CA HIS A 49 4.27 -0.08 4.97
C HIS A 49 3.30 -1.25 5.05
N LEU A 50 3.04 -1.92 3.93
CA LEU A 50 2.12 -3.06 3.87
C LEU A 50 2.64 -4.22 4.71
N ILE A 51 3.93 -4.52 4.65
CA ILE A 51 4.54 -5.58 5.45
C ILE A 51 4.38 -5.27 6.92
N LYS A 52 4.64 -4.03 7.32
CA LYS A 52 4.46 -3.59 8.69
C LYS A 52 3.01 -3.74 9.14
N LEU A 53 2.06 -3.31 8.29
CA LEU A 53 0.64 -3.41 8.61
C LEU A 53 0.18 -4.85 8.68
N GLU A 54 0.75 -5.73 7.86
CA GLU A 54 0.46 -7.15 7.90
C GLU A 54 0.90 -7.75 9.24
N VAL A 55 2.09 -7.40 9.69
CA VAL A 55 2.59 -7.86 10.99
C VAL A 55 1.70 -7.38 12.13
N GLU A 56 1.16 -6.17 12.00
CA GLU A 56 0.25 -5.61 13.00
C GLU A 56 -1.18 -6.15 12.89
N GLY A 57 -1.45 -6.97 11.86
CA GLY A 57 -2.76 -7.56 11.66
C GLY A 57 -3.80 -6.63 11.05
N LYS A 58 -3.36 -5.53 10.44
CA LYS A 58 -4.26 -4.55 9.84
C LYS A 58 -4.56 -4.80 8.38
N VAL A 59 -3.69 -5.52 7.68
CA VAL A 59 -3.90 -5.89 6.28
C VAL A 59 -3.60 -7.37 6.09
N VAL A 60 -4.15 -7.93 5.02
CA VAL A 60 -3.96 -9.33 4.66
C VAL A 60 -3.39 -9.39 3.24
N ARG A 61 -2.40 -10.24 3.05
CA ARG A 61 -1.83 -10.50 1.75
C ARG A 61 -2.60 -11.63 1.08
N CYS A 62 -3.00 -11.43 -0.17
CA CYS A 62 -3.67 -12.43 -0.96
C CYS A 62 -2.83 -12.69 -2.21
N GLU A 63 -2.34 -13.90 -2.37
CA GLU A 63 -1.54 -14.27 -3.54
C GLU A 63 -2.37 -15.13 -4.47
N GLU A 64 -2.67 -14.60 -5.67
CA GLU A 64 -3.38 -15.33 -6.69
C GLU A 64 -2.57 -15.24 -7.99
N GLY A 65 -2.15 -16.40 -8.50
CA GLY A 65 -1.33 -16.45 -9.68
C GLY A 65 0.02 -15.78 -9.44
N SER A 66 0.40 -14.85 -10.31
CA SER A 66 1.66 -14.12 -10.19
C SER A 66 1.52 -12.78 -9.49
N ASP A 67 0.28 -12.38 -9.20
CA ASP A 67 0.01 -11.06 -8.59
C ASP A 67 -0.29 -11.20 -7.10
N VAL A 68 0.22 -10.26 -6.33
CA VAL A 68 -0.06 -10.18 -4.90
C VAL A 68 -0.98 -8.98 -4.68
N GLU A 69 -2.13 -9.24 -4.06
CA GLU A 69 -3.08 -8.19 -3.69
C GLU A 69 -3.14 -8.06 -2.19
N TRP A 70 -3.42 -6.85 -1.74
CA TRP A 70 -3.52 -6.54 -0.32
C TRP A 70 -4.94 -6.08 -0.03
N SER A 71 -5.45 -6.47 1.12
CA SER A 71 -6.78 -6.05 1.54
C SER A 71 -6.78 -5.74 3.03
N CYS A 72 -7.80 -5.01 3.46
CA CYS A 72 -7.96 -4.69 4.87
C CYS A 72 -8.37 -5.95 5.62
N SER A 73 -7.75 -6.16 6.75
CA SER A 73 -8.06 -7.31 7.61
C SER A 73 -9.45 -7.17 8.25
#